data_c324a8fac5fc1998672322fe9e5338a0
#
_entry.id   c324a8fac5fc1998672322fe9e5338a0
#
_cell.length_a   1.000
_cell.length_b   1.000
_cell.length_c   1.000
_cell.angle_alpha   90.00
_cell.angle_beta   90.00
_cell.angle_gamma   90.00
#
_symmetry.space_group_name_H-M   'P 1'
#
loop_
_entity.id
_entity.type
_entity.pdbx_description
1 polymer ?
#
loop_
_entity_poly.entity_id
_entity_poly.type
_entity_poly.pdbx_seq_one_letter_code
_entity_poly.pdbx_strand_id
1 'polypeptide(L)'
;KRGEYGDCKDAKIVVIAAGANQNIGETRMDLIHKNSKIFKSIVESVMSSGFNGIFLVATNPLDIMTYLTFKYSNLPHNKVLGTGTTLDTARLKYLISEKVGVSPKDIDAFVMGEHGDSEFIPWSNSNIALRSLNSYLTEEEKLKIEKDVRNSAYEIIERKGATYYGIGMCLVRITNAILGDENVILSVSAYDKENHIYISTPAIINKSGVKE
;
A
#
# COMPACT_ATOMS: atom_id res chain seq x y z
N LYS A 1 -7.39 22.06 7.01
CA LYS A 1 -6.89 23.39 6.68
C LYS A 1 -6.23 23.33 5.30
N ARG A 2 -6.52 24.28 4.40
CA ARG A 2 -5.78 24.42 3.16
C ARG A 2 -4.41 25.01 3.47
N GLY A 3 -3.35 24.53 2.80
CA GLY A 3 -1.98 24.97 2.94
C GLY A 3 -1.29 25.14 1.59
N GLU A 4 -0.04 25.57 1.64
CA GLU A 4 0.85 25.70 0.50
C GLU A 4 2.02 24.71 0.65
N TYR A 5 2.78 24.47 -0.42
CA TYR A 5 3.93 23.54 -0.34
C TYR A 5 4.97 23.95 0.71
N GLY A 6 5.11 25.23 1.02
CA GLY A 6 5.98 25.72 2.08
C GLY A 6 5.64 25.17 3.47
N ASP A 7 4.37 24.83 3.71
CA ASP A 7 3.93 24.24 4.99
C ASP A 7 4.44 22.81 5.18
N CYS A 8 4.94 22.17 4.11
CA CYS A 8 5.50 20.80 4.21
C CYS A 8 6.84 20.73 4.93
N LYS A 9 7.55 21.85 5.11
CA LYS A 9 8.89 21.89 5.73
C LYS A 9 8.99 21.09 7.04
N ASP A 10 8.01 21.30 7.93
CA ASP A 10 8.00 20.68 9.27
C ASP A 10 7.06 19.48 9.35
N ALA A 11 6.49 19.04 8.21
CA ALA A 11 5.62 17.88 8.18
C ALA A 11 6.41 16.59 8.45
N LYS A 12 5.83 15.71 9.26
CA LYS A 12 6.40 14.38 9.51
C LYS A 12 6.12 13.42 8.37
N ILE A 13 4.95 13.54 7.77
CA ILE A 13 4.48 12.67 6.68
C ILE A 13 3.81 13.54 5.63
N VAL A 14 4.12 13.31 4.38
CA VAL A 14 3.37 13.82 3.23
C VAL A 14 2.72 12.62 2.53
N VAL A 15 1.38 12.63 2.48
CA VAL A 15 0.59 11.62 1.78
C VAL A 15 0.31 12.12 0.36
N ILE A 16 0.67 11.33 -0.65
CA ILE A 16 0.35 11.62 -2.05
C ILE A 16 -0.78 10.71 -2.51
N ALA A 17 -1.98 11.30 -2.65
CA ALA A 17 -3.16 10.65 -3.22
C ALA A 17 -3.62 11.36 -4.51
N ALA A 18 -2.77 12.20 -5.08
CA ALA A 18 -3.03 12.92 -6.33
C ALA A 18 -2.72 12.05 -7.54
N GLY A 19 -3.53 12.16 -8.58
CA GLY A 19 -3.31 11.44 -9.83
C GLY A 19 -4.48 11.66 -10.79
N ALA A 20 -4.23 11.45 -12.07
CA ALA A 20 -5.28 11.40 -13.07
C ALA A 20 -5.87 10.00 -13.14
N ASN A 21 -7.17 9.91 -13.42
CA ASN A 21 -7.82 8.66 -13.77
C ASN A 21 -7.49 8.27 -15.21
N GLN A 22 -7.53 6.97 -15.49
CA GLN A 22 -7.41 6.46 -16.86
C GLN A 22 -8.67 6.83 -17.63
N ASN A 23 -8.49 7.46 -18.80
CA ASN A 23 -9.59 7.76 -19.69
C ASN A 23 -9.89 6.55 -20.61
N ILE A 24 -11.08 6.54 -21.20
CA ILE A 24 -11.48 5.53 -22.19
C ILE A 24 -10.51 5.62 -23.38
N GLY A 25 -9.87 4.49 -23.72
CA GLY A 25 -8.89 4.39 -24.80
C GLY A 25 -7.44 4.73 -24.44
N GLU A 26 -7.18 5.18 -23.22
CA GLU A 26 -5.80 5.34 -22.72
C GLU A 26 -5.19 3.98 -22.32
N THR A 27 -3.92 3.81 -22.64
CA THR A 27 -3.14 2.65 -22.16
C THR A 27 -2.65 2.86 -20.72
N ARG A 28 -2.25 1.78 -20.04
CA ARG A 28 -1.56 1.88 -18.73
C ARG A 28 -0.29 2.73 -18.81
N MET A 29 0.44 2.68 -19.93
CA MET A 29 1.66 3.48 -20.13
C MET A 29 1.35 4.98 -20.24
N ASP A 30 0.27 5.35 -20.92
CA ASP A 30 -0.15 6.76 -21.02
C ASP A 30 -0.50 7.32 -19.64
N LEU A 31 -1.20 6.53 -18.82
CA LEU A 31 -1.52 6.90 -17.44
C LEU A 31 -0.25 7.08 -16.58
N ILE A 32 0.72 6.18 -16.71
CA ILE A 32 2.02 6.28 -16.02
C ILE A 32 2.73 7.57 -16.43
N HIS A 33 2.82 7.87 -17.71
CA HIS A 33 3.46 9.09 -18.20
C HIS A 33 2.78 10.36 -17.69
N LYS A 34 1.45 10.37 -17.64
CA LYS A 34 0.66 11.48 -17.13
C LYS A 34 0.88 11.68 -15.63
N ASN A 35 0.76 10.61 -14.85
CA ASN A 35 0.95 10.66 -13.41
C ASN A 35 2.40 10.94 -13.01
N SER A 36 3.38 10.48 -13.78
CA SER A 36 4.79 10.76 -13.54
C SER A 36 5.11 12.26 -13.57
N LYS A 37 4.51 13.02 -14.51
CA LYS A 37 4.66 14.48 -14.58
C LYS A 37 4.01 15.18 -13.36
N ILE A 38 2.83 14.70 -12.96
CA ILE A 38 2.13 15.23 -11.78
C ILE A 38 2.97 14.98 -10.53
N PHE A 39 3.46 13.74 -10.34
CA PHE A 39 4.29 13.37 -9.20
C PHE A 39 5.60 14.14 -9.15
N LYS A 40 6.27 14.29 -10.30
CA LYS A 40 7.49 15.09 -10.38
C LYS A 40 7.26 16.51 -9.84
N SER A 41 6.22 17.19 -10.34
CA SER A 41 5.87 18.55 -9.91
C SER A 41 5.57 18.63 -8.40
N ILE A 42 4.78 17.66 -7.87
CA ILE A 42 4.42 17.64 -6.44
C ILE A 42 5.66 17.37 -5.59
N VAL A 43 6.43 16.33 -5.89
CA VAL A 43 7.59 15.93 -5.10
C VAL A 43 8.67 17.01 -5.11
N GLU A 44 9.00 17.59 -6.27
CA GLU A 44 9.96 18.70 -6.37
C GLU A 44 9.49 19.93 -5.56
N SER A 45 8.19 20.26 -5.60
CA SER A 45 7.62 21.36 -4.82
C SER A 45 7.71 21.11 -3.31
N VAL A 46 7.37 19.90 -2.87
CA VAL A 46 7.51 19.50 -1.47
C VAL A 46 8.98 19.53 -1.03
N MET A 47 9.88 18.96 -1.81
CA MET A 47 11.33 18.94 -1.49
C MET A 47 11.92 20.35 -1.44
N SER A 48 11.47 21.27 -2.30
CA SER A 48 11.89 22.67 -2.31
C SER A 48 11.50 23.44 -1.03
N SER A 49 10.53 22.93 -0.25
CA SER A 49 10.21 23.49 1.06
C SER A 49 11.26 23.20 2.15
N GLY A 50 12.18 22.26 1.89
CA GLY A 50 13.10 21.71 2.89
C GLY A 50 12.55 20.51 3.65
N PHE A 51 11.51 19.85 3.10
CA PHE A 51 10.91 18.64 3.68
C PHE A 51 11.95 17.52 3.85
N ASN A 52 11.96 16.89 5.03
CA ASN A 52 12.82 15.74 5.36
C ASN A 52 12.05 14.65 6.13
N GLY A 53 10.73 14.61 5.96
CA GLY A 53 9.85 13.60 6.56
C GLY A 53 9.75 12.33 5.71
N ILE A 54 8.59 11.69 5.76
CA ILE A 54 8.29 10.43 5.09
C ILE A 54 7.23 10.70 4.01
N PHE A 55 7.46 10.21 2.77
CA PHE A 55 6.42 10.14 1.76
C PHE A 55 5.63 8.83 1.89
N LEU A 56 4.30 8.95 1.92
CA LEU A 56 3.36 7.83 1.85
C LEU A 56 2.52 7.97 0.59
N VAL A 57 2.70 7.05 -0.35
CA VAL A 57 2.04 7.06 -1.66
C VAL A 57 0.79 6.18 -1.65
N ALA A 58 -0.34 6.70 -2.18
CA ALA A 58 -1.60 5.98 -2.31
C ALA A 58 -2.16 5.99 -3.75
N THR A 59 -1.41 6.46 -4.72
CA THR A 59 -1.85 6.62 -6.12
C THR A 59 -1.41 5.44 -6.97
N ASN A 60 -2.34 4.90 -7.76
CA ASN A 60 -2.07 3.85 -8.74
C ASN A 60 -1.47 4.39 -10.06
N PRO A 61 -0.62 3.58 -10.72
CA PRO A 61 -0.09 2.27 -10.30
C PRO A 61 0.92 2.41 -9.16
N LEU A 62 0.58 1.83 -8.00
CA LEU A 62 1.15 2.17 -6.70
C LEU A 62 2.68 2.01 -6.62
N ASP A 63 3.19 0.82 -6.98
CA ASP A 63 4.61 0.51 -6.83
C ASP A 63 5.48 1.40 -7.74
N ILE A 64 4.99 1.69 -8.96
CA ILE A 64 5.65 2.59 -9.91
C ILE A 64 5.64 4.04 -9.37
N MET A 65 4.51 4.52 -8.87
CA MET A 65 4.41 5.88 -8.32
C MET A 65 5.26 6.05 -7.07
N THR A 66 5.36 5.01 -6.24
CA THR A 66 6.25 4.97 -5.07
C THR A 66 7.73 5.03 -5.50
N TYR A 67 8.11 4.24 -6.51
CA TYR A 67 9.47 4.29 -7.09
C TYR A 67 9.80 5.67 -7.67
N LEU A 68 8.89 6.28 -8.40
CA LEU A 68 9.09 7.63 -8.96
C LEU A 68 9.21 8.68 -7.86
N THR A 69 8.42 8.58 -6.78
CA THR A 69 8.55 9.45 -5.60
C THR A 69 9.94 9.33 -4.98
N PHE A 70 10.45 8.11 -4.83
CA PHE A 70 11.82 7.87 -4.37
C PHE A 70 12.86 8.53 -5.29
N LYS A 71 12.73 8.35 -6.60
CA LYS A 71 13.67 8.94 -7.58
C LYS A 71 13.65 10.47 -7.60
N TYR A 72 12.47 11.09 -7.47
CA TYR A 72 12.35 12.54 -7.53
C TYR A 72 12.70 13.23 -6.22
N SER A 73 12.48 12.56 -5.06
CA SER A 73 12.76 13.14 -3.75
C SER A 73 14.22 13.10 -3.35
N ASN A 74 15.00 12.17 -3.89
CA ASN A 74 16.36 11.85 -3.43
C ASN A 74 16.45 11.54 -1.92
N LEU A 75 15.34 11.22 -1.27
CA LEU A 75 15.32 10.75 0.13
C LEU A 75 15.85 9.31 0.20
N PRO A 76 16.37 8.88 1.35
CA PRO A 76 16.71 7.47 1.54
C PRO A 76 15.46 6.59 1.42
N HIS A 77 15.61 5.38 0.87
CA HIS A 77 14.50 4.48 0.53
C HIS A 77 13.55 4.18 1.68
N ASN A 78 14.05 4.14 2.92
CA ASN A 78 13.24 3.92 4.11
C ASN A 78 12.23 5.05 4.41
N LYS A 79 12.44 6.24 3.86
CA LYS A 79 11.53 7.40 3.98
C LYS A 79 10.50 7.52 2.86
N VAL A 80 10.47 6.57 1.95
CA VAL A 80 9.48 6.54 0.87
C VAL A 80 8.81 5.18 0.86
N LEU A 81 7.50 5.14 1.02
CA LEU A 81 6.71 3.91 0.99
C LEU A 81 5.35 4.15 0.33
N GLY A 82 4.80 3.11 -0.24
CA GLY A 82 3.42 3.09 -0.73
C GLY A 82 2.51 2.32 0.23
N THR A 83 1.21 2.54 0.13
CA THR A 83 0.22 1.79 0.93
C THR A 83 0.29 0.28 0.69
N GLY A 84 0.86 -0.14 -0.44
CA GLY A 84 1.06 -1.54 -0.80
C GLY A 84 -0.24 -2.33 -0.78
N THR A 85 -0.11 -3.57 -0.41
CA THR A 85 -1.21 -4.53 -0.22
C THR A 85 -1.76 -4.52 1.22
N THR A 86 -1.60 -3.42 1.97
CA THR A 86 -2.14 -3.29 3.33
C THR A 86 -3.66 -3.45 3.34
N LEU A 87 -4.38 -2.87 2.36
CA LEU A 87 -5.83 -3.01 2.25
C LEU A 87 -6.24 -4.43 1.85
N ASP A 88 -5.53 -5.03 0.91
CA ASP A 88 -5.79 -6.38 0.42
C ASP A 88 -5.52 -7.41 1.52
N THR A 89 -4.48 -7.19 2.32
CA THR A 89 -4.21 -7.97 3.55
C THR A 89 -5.34 -7.85 4.58
N ALA A 90 -5.91 -6.66 4.76
CA ALA A 90 -7.04 -6.48 5.67
C ALA A 90 -8.29 -7.22 5.16
N ARG A 91 -8.54 -7.19 3.85
CA ARG A 91 -9.63 -7.96 3.19
C ARG A 91 -9.42 -9.46 3.33
N LEU A 92 -8.18 -9.94 3.07
CA LEU A 92 -7.80 -11.33 3.25
C LEU A 92 -8.12 -11.81 4.66
N LYS A 93 -7.63 -11.10 5.68
CA LYS A 93 -7.87 -11.44 7.09
C LYS A 93 -9.35 -11.43 7.44
N TYR A 94 -10.11 -10.49 6.89
CA TYR A 94 -11.57 -10.44 7.08
C TYR A 94 -12.26 -11.69 6.47
N LEU A 95 -11.96 -12.05 5.22
CA LEU A 95 -12.56 -13.21 4.56
C LEU A 95 -12.21 -14.53 5.25
N ILE A 96 -10.97 -14.68 5.70
CA ILE A 96 -10.57 -15.85 6.51
C ILE A 96 -11.32 -15.87 7.84
N SER A 97 -11.45 -14.72 8.51
CA SER A 97 -12.14 -14.58 9.79
C SER A 97 -13.61 -15.01 9.72
N GLU A 98 -14.33 -14.58 8.68
CA GLU A 98 -15.71 -14.99 8.41
C GLU A 98 -15.85 -16.52 8.22
N LYS A 99 -14.84 -17.14 7.64
CA LYS A 99 -14.85 -18.58 7.35
C LYS A 99 -14.49 -19.43 8.57
N VAL A 100 -13.49 -18.99 9.34
CA VAL A 100 -12.89 -19.78 10.43
C VAL A 100 -13.47 -19.41 11.80
N GLY A 101 -14.13 -18.25 11.92
CA GLY A 101 -14.71 -17.77 13.19
C GLY A 101 -13.66 -17.23 14.18
N VAL A 102 -12.53 -16.73 13.68
CA VAL A 102 -11.42 -16.17 14.48
C VAL A 102 -11.28 -14.68 14.17
N SER A 103 -10.92 -13.87 15.18
CA SER A 103 -10.67 -12.44 14.96
C SER A 103 -9.64 -12.18 13.85
N PRO A 104 -9.86 -11.23 12.93
CA PRO A 104 -8.87 -10.87 11.91
C PRO A 104 -7.51 -10.49 12.49
N LYS A 105 -7.44 -10.05 13.74
CA LYS A 105 -6.19 -9.67 14.42
C LYS A 105 -5.32 -10.87 14.78
N ASP A 106 -5.93 -12.04 14.93
CA ASP A 106 -5.26 -13.28 15.32
C ASP A 106 -4.87 -14.14 14.10
N ILE A 107 -5.09 -13.62 12.89
CA ILE A 107 -4.72 -14.27 11.64
C ILE A 107 -3.38 -13.69 11.17
N ASP A 108 -2.38 -14.55 11.06
CA ASP A 108 -1.08 -14.19 10.50
C ASP A 108 -1.04 -14.59 9.02
N ALA A 109 -1.44 -13.66 8.18
CA ALA A 109 -1.49 -13.81 6.73
C ALA A 109 -1.32 -12.46 6.05
N PHE A 110 -0.66 -12.46 4.89
CA PHE A 110 -0.38 -11.25 4.11
C PHE A 110 -0.70 -11.47 2.65
N VAL A 111 -1.10 -10.40 1.96
CA VAL A 111 -1.04 -10.31 0.51
C VAL A 111 0.27 -9.63 0.16
N MET A 112 0.99 -10.15 -0.82
CA MET A 112 2.32 -9.71 -1.23
C MET A 112 2.39 -9.52 -2.75
N GLY A 113 3.46 -8.93 -3.23
CA GLY A 113 3.70 -8.73 -4.66
C GLY A 113 3.30 -7.33 -5.15
N GLU A 114 3.04 -7.20 -6.42
CA GLU A 114 2.51 -5.95 -7.01
C GLU A 114 1.09 -5.70 -6.46
N HIS A 115 0.80 -4.47 -6.07
CA HIS A 115 -0.59 -4.11 -5.77
C HIS A 115 -1.40 -4.05 -7.06
N GLY A 116 -2.04 -5.17 -7.41
CA GLY A 116 -2.79 -5.37 -8.66
C GLY A 116 -3.08 -6.85 -8.94
N ASP A 117 -3.22 -7.18 -10.23
CA ASP A 117 -3.67 -8.51 -10.65
C ASP A 117 -2.64 -9.63 -10.37
N SER A 118 -1.37 -9.30 -10.17
CA SER A 118 -0.29 -10.26 -9.89
C SER A 118 0.05 -10.40 -8.39
N GLU A 119 -0.75 -9.81 -7.49
CA GLU A 119 -0.62 -10.05 -6.06
C GLU A 119 -0.88 -11.53 -5.71
N PHE A 120 -0.23 -12.01 -4.64
CA PHE A 120 -0.37 -13.39 -4.21
C PHE A 120 -0.41 -13.53 -2.68
N ILE A 121 -0.91 -14.67 -2.21
CA ILE A 121 -0.98 -15.00 -0.78
C ILE A 121 -0.04 -16.17 -0.51
N PRO A 122 0.97 -16.02 0.36
CA PRO A 122 1.89 -17.09 0.74
C PRO A 122 1.21 -18.05 1.74
N TRP A 123 0.28 -18.89 1.28
CA TRP A 123 -0.51 -19.78 2.11
C TRP A 123 0.33 -20.72 2.98
N SER A 124 1.48 -21.15 2.49
CA SER A 124 2.40 -22.02 3.25
C SER A 124 2.95 -21.37 4.52
N ASN A 125 3.02 -20.03 4.52
CA ASN A 125 3.54 -19.24 5.64
C ASN A 125 2.41 -18.58 6.47
N SER A 126 1.15 -18.78 6.05
CA SER A 126 -0.01 -18.19 6.72
C SER A 126 -0.55 -19.12 7.81
N ASN A 127 -0.86 -18.56 8.99
CA ASN A 127 -1.22 -19.35 10.15
C ASN A 127 -2.23 -18.64 11.08
N ILE A 128 -2.83 -19.45 11.98
CA ILE A 128 -3.62 -19.01 13.13
C ILE A 128 -3.14 -19.80 14.34
N ALA A 129 -2.66 -19.13 15.39
CA ALA A 129 -2.20 -19.77 16.62
C ALA A 129 -1.21 -20.94 16.36
N LEU A 130 -0.20 -20.69 15.53
CA LEU A 130 0.84 -21.65 15.12
C LEU A 130 0.35 -22.83 14.24
N ARG A 131 -0.92 -22.86 13.86
CA ARG A 131 -1.46 -23.83 12.91
C ARG A 131 -1.54 -23.23 11.52
N SER A 132 -1.01 -23.94 10.54
CA SER A 132 -1.10 -23.53 9.13
C SER A 132 -2.55 -23.34 8.70
N LEU A 133 -2.84 -22.29 7.92
CA LEU A 133 -4.14 -22.07 7.30
C LEU A 133 -4.56 -23.23 6.38
N ASN A 134 -3.61 -24.04 5.89
CA ASN A 134 -3.90 -25.24 5.13
C ASN A 134 -4.70 -26.30 5.93
N SER A 135 -4.71 -26.21 7.28
CA SER A 135 -5.53 -27.10 8.12
C SER A 135 -6.95 -26.57 8.36
N TYR A 136 -7.24 -25.34 8.00
CA TYR A 136 -8.54 -24.69 8.18
C TYR A 136 -9.30 -24.50 6.87
N LEU A 137 -8.59 -24.38 5.74
CA LEU A 137 -9.13 -24.02 4.43
C LEU A 137 -8.77 -25.09 3.39
N THR A 138 -9.75 -25.47 2.57
CA THR A 138 -9.53 -26.31 1.39
C THR A 138 -8.88 -25.48 0.27
N GLU A 139 -8.33 -26.13 -0.75
CA GLU A 139 -7.75 -25.43 -1.91
C GLU A 139 -8.80 -24.60 -2.67
N GLU A 140 -10.04 -25.10 -2.78
CA GLU A 140 -11.15 -24.38 -3.40
C GLU A 140 -11.48 -23.08 -2.64
N GLU A 141 -11.51 -23.15 -1.30
CA GLU A 141 -11.75 -21.99 -0.44
C GLU A 141 -10.64 -20.94 -0.55
N LYS A 142 -9.38 -21.36 -0.62
CA LYS A 142 -8.24 -20.47 -0.83
C LYS A 142 -8.33 -19.76 -2.17
N LEU A 143 -8.57 -20.49 -3.26
CA LEU A 143 -8.74 -19.91 -4.60
C LEU A 143 -9.90 -18.91 -4.65
N LYS A 144 -11.00 -19.21 -3.95
CA LYS A 144 -12.13 -18.28 -3.83
C LYS A 144 -11.73 -17.02 -3.08
N ILE A 145 -11.06 -17.15 -1.94
CA ILE A 145 -10.59 -16.01 -1.14
C ILE A 145 -9.63 -15.12 -1.96
N GLU A 146 -8.66 -15.71 -2.66
CA GLU A 146 -7.76 -14.96 -3.56
C GLU A 146 -8.53 -14.14 -4.60
N LYS A 147 -9.50 -14.77 -5.24
CA LYS A 147 -10.35 -14.11 -6.22
C LYS A 147 -11.16 -12.97 -5.61
N ASP A 148 -11.75 -13.20 -4.44
CA ASP A 148 -12.59 -12.21 -3.74
C ASP A 148 -11.75 -11.02 -3.24
N VAL A 149 -10.52 -11.25 -2.75
CA VAL A 149 -9.57 -10.17 -2.40
C VAL A 149 -9.28 -9.31 -3.62
N ARG A 150 -8.83 -9.93 -4.71
CA ARG A 150 -8.45 -9.26 -5.96
C ARG A 150 -9.59 -8.47 -6.59
N ASN A 151 -10.80 -9.01 -6.56
CA ASN A 151 -11.98 -8.41 -7.16
C ASN A 151 -12.65 -7.34 -6.28
N SER A 152 -12.34 -7.27 -5.00
CA SER A 152 -13.01 -6.36 -4.05
C SER A 152 -12.99 -4.89 -4.48
N ALA A 153 -11.89 -4.44 -5.08
CA ALA A 153 -11.78 -3.06 -5.58
C ALA A 153 -12.70 -2.81 -6.78
N TYR A 154 -12.76 -3.76 -7.71
CA TYR A 154 -13.60 -3.66 -8.91
C TYR A 154 -15.09 -3.60 -8.54
N GLU A 155 -15.55 -4.46 -7.61
CA GLU A 155 -16.93 -4.44 -7.13
C GLU A 155 -17.31 -3.11 -6.45
N ILE A 156 -16.39 -2.53 -5.66
CA ILE A 156 -16.63 -1.23 -5.03
C ILE A 156 -16.71 -0.12 -6.08
N ILE A 157 -15.82 -0.13 -7.07
CA ILE A 157 -15.80 0.86 -8.15
C ILE A 157 -17.07 0.76 -8.99
N GLU A 158 -17.50 -0.46 -9.34
CA GLU A 158 -18.74 -0.68 -10.09
C GLU A 158 -19.96 -0.10 -9.36
N ARG A 159 -20.03 -0.29 -8.03
CA ARG A 159 -21.19 0.17 -7.22
C ARG A 159 -21.15 1.64 -6.83
N LYS A 160 -19.97 2.23 -6.66
CA LYS A 160 -19.78 3.58 -6.08
C LYS A 160 -18.97 4.53 -6.95
N GLY A 161 -18.48 4.09 -8.11
CA GLY A 161 -17.63 4.88 -9.00
C GLY A 161 -16.17 5.01 -8.56
N ALA A 162 -15.85 4.81 -7.29
CA ALA A 162 -14.48 4.87 -6.77
C ALA A 162 -14.37 4.22 -5.37
N THR A 163 -13.13 4.03 -4.89
CA THR A 163 -12.83 3.54 -3.54
C THR A 163 -12.28 4.70 -2.69
N TYR A 164 -12.78 4.86 -1.47
CA TYR A 164 -12.36 5.95 -0.57
C TYR A 164 -12.08 5.46 0.85
N TYR A 165 -13.06 4.81 1.49
CA TYR A 165 -13.02 4.54 2.93
C TYR A 165 -11.96 3.51 3.31
N GLY A 166 -11.83 2.43 2.55
CA GLY A 166 -10.86 1.38 2.83
C GLY A 166 -9.43 1.91 2.78
N ILE A 167 -9.07 2.60 1.69
CA ILE A 167 -7.73 3.20 1.56
C ILE A 167 -7.51 4.31 2.58
N GLY A 168 -8.53 5.10 2.93
CA GLY A 168 -8.46 6.08 4.00
C GLY A 168 -8.08 5.45 5.34
N MET A 169 -8.69 4.32 5.69
CA MET A 169 -8.34 3.56 6.92
C MET A 169 -6.93 2.98 6.88
N CYS A 170 -6.45 2.53 5.72
CA CYS A 170 -5.06 2.09 5.56
C CYS A 170 -4.07 3.25 5.77
N LEU A 171 -4.36 4.42 5.20
CA LEU A 171 -3.54 5.60 5.43
C LEU A 171 -3.49 5.97 6.92
N VAL A 172 -4.62 5.94 7.63
CA VAL A 172 -4.68 6.14 9.08
C VAL A 172 -3.84 5.10 9.81
N ARG A 173 -3.95 3.81 9.44
CA ARG A 173 -3.18 2.72 10.09
C ARG A 173 -1.67 2.90 9.92
N ILE A 174 -1.20 3.17 8.69
CA ILE A 174 0.22 3.37 8.41
C ILE A 174 0.73 4.66 9.08
N THR A 175 -0.04 5.75 9.00
CA THR A 175 0.32 7.02 9.63
C THR A 175 0.45 6.88 11.15
N ASN A 176 -0.48 6.18 11.81
CA ASN A 176 -0.41 5.92 13.25
C ASN A 176 0.82 5.07 13.61
N ALA A 177 1.16 4.06 12.79
CA ALA A 177 2.35 3.24 13.01
C ALA A 177 3.64 4.08 12.97
N ILE A 178 3.72 5.03 12.03
CA ILE A 178 4.87 5.94 11.89
C ILE A 178 4.92 6.93 13.06
N LEU A 179 3.82 7.63 13.33
CA LEU A 179 3.76 8.67 14.36
C LEU A 179 3.88 8.09 15.78
N GLY A 180 3.32 6.89 16.01
CA GLY A 180 3.37 6.18 17.28
C GLY A 180 4.65 5.37 17.52
N ASP A 181 5.58 5.32 16.55
CA ASP A 181 6.83 4.52 16.63
C ASP A 181 6.56 3.04 16.97
N GLU A 182 5.51 2.45 16.33
CA GLU A 182 4.94 1.17 16.79
C GLU A 182 5.82 -0.05 16.50
N ASN A 183 6.75 0.00 15.55
CA ASN A 183 7.52 -1.16 15.06
C ASN A 183 6.61 -2.33 14.63
N VAL A 184 5.50 -2.02 13.97
CA VAL A 184 4.52 -3.00 13.52
C VAL A 184 4.85 -3.51 12.12
N ILE A 185 4.46 -4.76 11.84
CA ILE A 185 4.59 -5.34 10.49
C ILE A 185 3.33 -5.03 9.70
N LEU A 186 3.51 -4.34 8.55
CA LEU A 186 2.46 -4.05 7.57
C LEU A 186 2.97 -4.42 6.18
N SER A 187 2.07 -4.91 5.30
CA SER A 187 2.41 -5.18 3.90
C SER A 187 2.31 -3.88 3.10
N VAL A 188 3.42 -3.20 2.97
CA VAL A 188 3.56 -1.91 2.28
C VAL A 188 4.44 -2.04 1.05
N SER A 189 4.26 -1.15 0.07
CA SER A 189 5.20 -1.02 -1.04
C SER A 189 6.51 -0.43 -0.51
N ALA A 190 7.53 -1.27 -0.41
CA ALA A 190 8.84 -0.96 0.11
C ALA A 190 9.93 -1.25 -0.92
N TYR A 191 11.10 -0.65 -0.73
CA TYR A 191 12.22 -0.84 -1.66
C TYR A 191 12.90 -2.19 -1.46
N ASP A 192 12.82 -3.03 -2.49
CA ASP A 192 13.62 -4.25 -2.60
C ASP A 192 15.03 -3.89 -3.08
N LYS A 193 16.01 -4.10 -2.21
CA LYS A 193 17.41 -3.77 -2.47
C LYS A 193 18.07 -4.69 -3.50
N GLU A 194 17.60 -5.93 -3.62
CA GLU A 194 18.18 -6.92 -4.54
C GLU A 194 17.76 -6.64 -5.98
N ASN A 195 16.47 -6.35 -6.18
CA ASN A 195 15.89 -6.14 -7.49
C ASN A 195 15.80 -4.65 -7.88
N HIS A 196 16.10 -3.73 -6.97
CA HIS A 196 16.01 -2.29 -7.17
C HIS A 196 14.62 -1.79 -7.61
N ILE A 197 13.57 -2.38 -7.06
CA ILE A 197 12.16 -2.05 -7.31
C ILE A 197 11.45 -1.71 -6.01
N TYR A 198 10.24 -1.13 -6.13
CA TYR A 198 9.26 -1.08 -5.05
C TYR A 198 8.23 -2.17 -5.26
N ILE A 199 7.96 -2.93 -4.20
CA ILE A 199 7.01 -4.04 -4.23
C ILE A 199 6.42 -4.24 -2.82
N SER A 200 5.19 -4.74 -2.75
CA SER A 200 4.52 -4.96 -1.47
C SER A 200 5.06 -6.20 -0.76
N THR A 201 5.58 -5.97 0.42
CA THR A 201 6.13 -7.00 1.31
C THR A 201 5.82 -6.65 2.77
N PRO A 202 5.69 -7.64 3.66
CA PRO A 202 5.68 -7.38 5.10
C PRO A 202 6.95 -6.67 5.53
N ALA A 203 6.80 -5.48 6.11
CA ALA A 203 7.91 -4.64 6.53
C ALA A 203 7.64 -4.02 7.90
N ILE A 204 8.68 -3.81 8.69
CA ILE A 204 8.59 -3.15 9.99
C ILE A 204 8.46 -1.64 9.77
N ILE A 205 7.36 -1.08 10.26
CA ILE A 205 7.02 0.35 10.13
C ILE A 205 7.14 1.03 11.49
N ASN A 206 7.89 2.13 11.51
CA ASN A 206 8.07 2.97 12.69
C ASN A 206 8.34 4.44 12.30
N LYS A 207 8.73 5.29 13.26
CA LYS A 207 9.01 6.72 13.04
C LYS A 207 10.11 7.02 12.00
N SER A 208 10.93 6.03 11.64
CA SER A 208 11.96 6.17 10.60
C SER A 208 11.43 5.80 9.21
N GLY A 209 10.17 5.38 9.10
CA GLY A 209 9.56 4.82 7.91
C GLY A 209 9.67 3.29 7.87
N VAL A 210 10.16 2.75 6.77
CA VAL A 210 10.44 1.31 6.63
C VAL A 210 11.77 1.00 7.29
N LYS A 211 11.77 0.17 8.33
CA LYS A 211 13.00 -0.22 9.02
C LYS A 211 13.66 -1.42 8.33
N GLU A 212 12.87 -2.40 7.98
CA GLU A 212 13.27 -3.64 7.30
C GLU A 212 12.08 -4.27 6.59
#